data_b4db3e13bd9f36324eb2ea6491220be9
#
_entry.id   b4db3e13bd9f36324eb2ea6491220be9
#
_cell.length_a   1.000
_cell.length_b   1.000
_cell.length_c   1.000
_cell.angle_alpha   90.00
_cell.angle_beta   90.00
_cell.angle_gamma   90.00
#
_symmetry.space_group_name_H-M   'P 1'
#
loop_
_entity.id
_entity.type
_entity.pdbx_description
1 polymer ?
#
loop_
_entity_poly.entity_id
_entity_poly.type
_entity_poly.pdbx_seq_one_letter_code
_entity_poly.pdbx_strand_id
1 'polypeptide(L)'
;VNFLRTLALGTRYTLSRHRRSKRMRDLAAANQAPISVLFYHRVADCHPNDWTISTDQFIRHVEYCREHYEIISLGEAQKRLQENCSPRPAVCITFDDGYAENMQSAIPWLIRNRIPCTYFVATEHVRHGRPFAHDVEAGCPLATNTIEQLRAAAKGGIEIGLHTANHVDFNTITTYQELESEIVDAKMDLEMMIGEPIDYFAVPFGMPEQMRPAVFEVARRCGIRGVCSAFGAYNLVGDDPFHIRRIHGDPDFIRLRNWLSFDERKLRYMPSLPTEDILVEQNLSERQDEADVVSSAGAVALANGDSLFVDSSLLQQPTIHA
;
A
#
# COMPACT_ATOMS: atom_id res chain seq x y z
N VAL A 1 8.26 -10.72 -24.21
CA VAL A 1 6.87 -10.33 -24.56
C VAL A 1 6.41 -11.23 -25.70
N ASN A 2 5.29 -11.92 -25.54
CA ASN A 2 4.75 -12.79 -26.59
C ASN A 2 4.12 -11.92 -27.70
N PHE A 3 4.80 -11.77 -28.83
CA PHE A 3 4.38 -10.93 -29.97
C PHE A 3 2.92 -11.19 -30.42
N LEU A 4 2.52 -12.46 -30.47
CA LEU A 4 1.13 -12.81 -30.84
C LEU A 4 0.10 -12.28 -29.84
N ARG A 5 0.43 -12.29 -28.55
CA ARG A 5 -0.43 -11.75 -27.49
C ARG A 5 -0.56 -10.23 -27.61
N THR A 6 0.53 -9.52 -27.83
CA THR A 6 0.53 -8.06 -28.05
C THR A 6 -0.27 -7.67 -29.29
N LEU A 7 -0.11 -8.41 -30.39
CA LEU A 7 -0.87 -8.19 -31.62
C LEU A 7 -2.38 -8.42 -31.41
N ALA A 8 -2.76 -9.50 -30.74
CA ALA A 8 -4.16 -9.81 -30.43
C ALA A 8 -4.79 -8.73 -29.53
N LEU A 9 -4.05 -8.25 -28.53
CA LEU A 9 -4.50 -7.16 -27.67
C LEU A 9 -4.65 -5.84 -28.41
N GLY A 10 -3.72 -5.51 -29.31
CA GLY A 10 -3.75 -4.32 -30.14
C GLY A 10 -4.95 -4.34 -31.11
N THR A 11 -5.18 -5.46 -31.77
CA THR A 11 -6.35 -5.66 -32.65
C THR A 11 -7.67 -5.52 -31.88
N ARG A 12 -7.79 -6.19 -30.73
CA ARG A 12 -8.95 -6.08 -29.87
C ARG A 12 -9.20 -4.66 -29.39
N TYR A 13 -8.15 -3.97 -28.95
CA TYR A 13 -8.23 -2.58 -28.53
C TYR A 13 -8.76 -1.69 -29.66
N THR A 14 -8.16 -1.80 -30.85
CA THR A 14 -8.52 -0.99 -32.02
C THR A 14 -9.98 -1.22 -32.43
N LEU A 15 -10.44 -2.45 -32.50
CA LEU A 15 -11.82 -2.80 -32.87
C LEU A 15 -12.85 -2.35 -31.82
N SER A 16 -12.48 -2.29 -30.54
CA SER A 16 -13.44 -1.98 -29.46
C SER A 16 -13.35 -0.55 -28.93
N ARG A 17 -12.33 0.24 -29.33
CA ARG A 17 -12.06 1.57 -28.76
C ARG A 17 -13.24 2.54 -28.82
N HIS A 18 -13.95 2.59 -29.93
CA HIS A 18 -15.09 3.51 -30.09
C HIS A 18 -16.24 3.17 -29.12
N ARG A 19 -16.57 1.88 -28.99
CA ARG A 19 -17.60 1.43 -28.04
C ARG A 19 -17.18 1.71 -26.60
N ARG A 20 -15.94 1.45 -26.25
CA ARG A 20 -15.40 1.72 -24.91
C ARG A 20 -15.39 3.21 -24.60
N SER A 21 -14.92 4.04 -25.54
CA SER A 21 -14.93 5.50 -25.38
C SER A 21 -16.35 6.06 -25.24
N LYS A 22 -17.32 5.52 -26.01
CA LYS A 22 -18.73 5.90 -25.84
C LYS A 22 -19.22 5.54 -24.43
N ARG A 23 -19.00 4.29 -24.00
CA ARG A 23 -19.40 3.83 -22.67
C ARG A 23 -18.79 4.67 -21.55
N MET A 24 -17.49 5.02 -21.68
CA MET A 24 -16.81 5.89 -20.74
C MET A 24 -17.47 7.26 -20.63
N ARG A 25 -17.85 7.86 -21.76
CA ARG A 25 -18.57 9.15 -21.79
C ARG A 25 -19.97 9.04 -21.17
N ASP A 26 -20.68 7.97 -21.47
CA ASP A 26 -22.03 7.71 -20.91
C ASP A 26 -21.97 7.60 -19.38
N LEU A 27 -20.98 6.88 -18.86
CA LEU A 27 -20.72 6.77 -17.42
C LEU A 27 -20.34 8.12 -16.80
N ALA A 28 -19.45 8.89 -17.44
CA ALA A 28 -19.07 10.22 -16.98
C ALA A 28 -20.28 11.17 -16.93
N ALA A 29 -21.14 11.14 -17.94
CA ALA A 29 -22.36 11.96 -17.97
C ALA A 29 -23.35 11.57 -16.85
N ALA A 30 -23.29 10.33 -16.37
CA ALA A 30 -24.06 9.86 -15.22
C ALA A 30 -23.36 10.06 -13.86
N ASN A 31 -22.20 10.71 -13.80
CA ASN A 31 -21.33 10.81 -12.63
C ASN A 31 -20.85 9.45 -12.08
N GLN A 32 -20.70 8.46 -12.94
CA GLN A 32 -20.30 7.08 -12.63
C GLN A 32 -19.01 6.67 -13.35
N ALA A 33 -18.18 7.63 -13.72
CA ALA A 33 -16.94 7.35 -14.43
C ALA A 33 -16.01 6.45 -13.60
N PRO A 34 -15.35 5.45 -14.23
CA PRO A 34 -14.47 4.52 -13.52
C PRO A 34 -13.20 5.21 -13.03
N ILE A 35 -12.70 4.75 -11.89
CA ILE A 35 -11.41 5.13 -11.32
C ILE A 35 -10.48 3.94 -11.42
N SER A 36 -9.33 4.10 -12.07
CA SER A 36 -8.28 3.09 -12.18
C SER A 36 -7.14 3.46 -11.25
N VAL A 37 -6.70 2.53 -10.41
CA VAL A 37 -5.53 2.72 -9.56
C VAL A 37 -4.38 1.87 -10.10
N LEU A 38 -3.33 2.51 -10.57
CA LEU A 38 -2.14 1.84 -11.08
C LEU A 38 -1.14 1.63 -9.95
N PHE A 39 -0.54 0.44 -9.89
CA PHE A 39 0.58 0.17 -9.01
C PHE A 39 1.82 -0.24 -9.79
N TYR A 40 2.96 0.27 -9.37
CA TYR A 40 4.30 -0.01 -9.83
C TYR A 40 5.13 -0.45 -8.63
N HIS A 41 6.29 -1.05 -8.86
CA HIS A 41 7.21 -1.38 -7.77
C HIS A 41 8.52 -0.61 -7.97
N ARG A 42 9.23 -0.86 -9.04
CA ARG A 42 10.56 -0.30 -9.30
C ARG A 42 10.64 0.37 -10.66
N VAL A 43 11.11 1.61 -10.69
CA VAL A 43 11.44 2.35 -11.91
C VAL A 43 12.96 2.51 -11.97
N ALA A 44 13.59 1.78 -12.86
CA ALA A 44 15.05 1.79 -13.02
C ALA A 44 15.47 1.37 -14.43
N ASP A 45 16.64 1.84 -14.86
CA ASP A 45 17.21 1.55 -16.19
C ASP A 45 18.38 0.54 -16.11
N CYS A 46 18.66 0.00 -14.92
CA CYS A 46 19.68 -1.01 -14.68
C CYS A 46 19.15 -2.14 -13.81
N HIS A 47 19.78 -3.31 -13.88
CA HIS A 47 19.47 -4.50 -13.09
C HIS A 47 17.96 -4.81 -13.02
N PRO A 48 17.27 -5.00 -14.17
CA PRO A 48 15.83 -5.24 -14.18
C PRO A 48 15.51 -6.58 -13.51
N ASN A 49 14.48 -6.55 -12.67
CA ASN A 49 13.77 -7.74 -12.19
C ASN A 49 12.36 -7.79 -12.81
N ASP A 50 11.55 -8.77 -12.44
CA ASP A 50 10.20 -8.95 -12.99
C ASP A 50 9.24 -7.77 -12.70
N TRP A 51 9.58 -6.94 -11.71
CA TRP A 51 8.79 -5.81 -11.24
C TRP A 51 9.32 -4.46 -11.74
N THR A 52 10.35 -4.47 -12.59
CA THR A 52 11.00 -3.24 -13.07
C THR A 52 10.37 -2.74 -14.36
N ILE A 53 10.07 -1.43 -14.39
CA ILE A 53 9.76 -0.68 -15.59
C ILE A 53 10.87 0.37 -15.82
N SER A 54 11.28 0.63 -17.07
CA SER A 54 12.26 1.68 -17.34
C SER A 54 11.70 3.09 -17.09
N THR A 55 12.59 4.03 -16.84
CA THR A 55 12.22 5.44 -16.61
C THR A 55 11.41 6.01 -17.77
N ASP A 56 11.83 5.78 -19.01
CA ASP A 56 11.12 6.25 -20.21
C ASP A 56 9.73 5.61 -20.36
N GLN A 57 9.59 4.33 -20.08
CA GLN A 57 8.30 3.65 -20.13
C GLN A 57 7.36 4.18 -19.04
N PHE A 58 7.84 4.37 -17.83
CA PHE A 58 7.06 4.95 -16.74
C PHE A 58 6.56 6.36 -17.08
N ILE A 59 7.46 7.25 -17.52
CA ILE A 59 7.10 8.61 -17.95
C ILE A 59 6.05 8.57 -19.06
N ARG A 60 6.23 7.71 -20.05
CA ARG A 60 5.26 7.53 -21.14
C ARG A 60 3.89 7.08 -20.64
N HIS A 61 3.84 6.22 -19.61
CA HIS A 61 2.59 5.78 -19.00
C HIS A 61 1.87 6.95 -18.31
N VAL A 62 2.60 7.71 -17.52
CA VAL A 62 2.01 8.83 -16.76
C VAL A 62 1.59 9.97 -17.69
N GLU A 63 2.38 10.30 -18.71
CA GLU A 63 2.01 11.28 -19.73
C GLU A 63 0.74 10.89 -20.49
N TYR A 64 0.61 9.59 -20.85
CA TYR A 64 -0.62 9.08 -21.44
C TYR A 64 -1.81 9.22 -20.48
N CYS A 65 -1.62 8.93 -19.19
CA CYS A 65 -2.67 9.13 -18.19
C CYS A 65 -3.05 10.61 -18.09
N ARG A 66 -2.10 11.53 -18.04
CA ARG A 66 -2.31 12.97 -17.96
C ARG A 66 -3.06 13.55 -19.17
N GLU A 67 -2.80 12.97 -20.35
CA GLU A 67 -3.47 13.41 -21.59
C GLU A 67 -4.93 12.93 -21.68
N HIS A 68 -5.26 11.78 -21.11
CA HIS A 68 -6.54 11.10 -21.37
C HIS A 68 -7.44 10.98 -20.15
N TYR A 69 -6.92 11.17 -18.94
CA TYR A 69 -7.60 10.97 -17.67
C TYR A 69 -7.29 12.09 -16.68
N GLU A 70 -8.11 12.22 -15.67
CA GLU A 70 -7.78 13.03 -14.51
C GLU A 70 -6.88 12.23 -13.57
N ILE A 71 -5.68 12.72 -13.27
CA ILE A 71 -4.82 12.06 -12.27
C ILE A 71 -5.17 12.62 -10.90
N ILE A 72 -5.61 11.75 -9.99
CA ILE A 72 -6.09 12.11 -8.66
C ILE A 72 -5.37 11.30 -7.57
N SER A 73 -5.42 11.78 -6.33
CA SER A 73 -4.92 11.04 -5.16
C SER A 73 -5.86 9.89 -4.77
N LEU A 74 -5.39 8.96 -3.94
CA LEU A 74 -6.26 7.93 -3.35
C LEU A 74 -7.38 8.55 -2.51
N GLY A 75 -7.06 9.63 -1.77
CA GLY A 75 -8.06 10.36 -0.98
C GLY A 75 -9.20 10.93 -1.82
N GLU A 76 -8.89 11.54 -2.97
CA GLU A 76 -9.92 12.03 -3.90
C GLU A 76 -10.69 10.87 -4.54
N ALA A 77 -10.02 9.78 -4.90
CA ALA A 77 -10.69 8.59 -5.43
C ALA A 77 -11.69 8.02 -4.41
N GLN A 78 -11.27 7.82 -3.18
CA GLN A 78 -12.12 7.33 -2.09
C GLN A 78 -13.30 8.26 -1.81
N LYS A 79 -13.07 9.58 -1.79
CA LYS A 79 -14.12 10.58 -1.63
C LYS A 79 -15.18 10.45 -2.72
N ARG A 80 -14.79 10.31 -4.01
CA ARG A 80 -15.73 10.12 -5.11
C ARG A 80 -16.58 8.86 -4.95
N LEU A 81 -16.00 7.77 -4.45
CA LEU A 81 -16.73 6.54 -4.17
C LEU A 81 -17.72 6.72 -3.01
N GLN A 82 -17.30 7.38 -1.92
CA GLN A 82 -18.16 7.68 -0.76
C GLN A 82 -19.32 8.62 -1.11
N GLU A 83 -19.07 9.63 -1.92
CA GLU A 83 -20.08 10.60 -2.36
C GLU A 83 -20.95 10.05 -3.51
N ASN A 84 -20.68 8.83 -3.98
CA ASN A 84 -21.34 8.23 -5.14
C ASN A 84 -21.33 9.14 -6.39
N CYS A 85 -20.23 9.86 -6.60
CA CYS A 85 -20.09 10.85 -7.66
C CYS A 85 -18.68 10.84 -8.27
N SER A 86 -18.57 10.26 -9.47
CA SER A 86 -17.33 10.30 -10.26
C SER A 86 -17.59 10.89 -11.64
N PRO A 87 -17.39 12.22 -11.83
CA PRO A 87 -17.80 12.92 -13.05
C PRO A 87 -16.85 12.71 -14.24
N ARG A 88 -15.60 12.26 -13.96
CA ARG A 88 -14.58 12.07 -15.00
C ARG A 88 -13.81 10.78 -14.77
N PRO A 89 -13.44 10.05 -15.84
CA PRO A 89 -12.52 8.93 -15.73
C PRO A 89 -11.20 9.36 -15.08
N ALA A 90 -10.80 8.68 -14.03
CA ALA A 90 -9.64 9.07 -13.25
C ALA A 90 -8.62 7.93 -13.09
N VAL A 91 -7.37 8.32 -12.83
CA VAL A 91 -6.25 7.42 -12.57
C VAL A 91 -5.54 7.88 -11.30
N CYS A 92 -5.28 6.94 -10.38
CA CYS A 92 -4.33 7.12 -9.29
C CYS A 92 -3.03 6.39 -9.62
N ILE A 93 -1.91 6.91 -9.12
CA ILE A 93 -0.59 6.31 -9.27
C ILE A 93 -0.11 5.87 -7.90
N THR A 94 0.29 4.61 -7.78
CA THR A 94 0.86 4.08 -6.54
C THR A 94 2.15 3.32 -6.83
N PHE A 95 3.01 3.22 -5.81
CA PHE A 95 4.18 2.37 -5.81
C PHE A 95 4.17 1.49 -4.59
N ASP A 96 4.76 0.31 -4.71
CA ASP A 96 4.92 -0.65 -3.62
C ASP A 96 6.41 -0.84 -3.28
N ASP A 97 6.69 -1.54 -2.18
CA ASP A 97 7.98 -2.02 -1.69
C ASP A 97 8.90 -0.95 -1.09
N GLY A 98 9.07 0.17 -1.74
CA GLY A 98 10.01 1.19 -1.27
C GLY A 98 11.42 1.07 -1.86
N TYR A 99 11.57 0.65 -3.12
CA TYR A 99 12.87 0.59 -3.80
C TYR A 99 13.53 1.96 -3.92
N ALA A 100 14.83 2.04 -3.58
CA ALA A 100 15.59 3.29 -3.54
C ALA A 100 15.71 3.98 -4.91
N GLU A 101 15.73 3.23 -6.00
CA GLU A 101 15.85 3.78 -7.36
C GLU A 101 14.66 4.65 -7.74
N ASN A 102 13.49 4.44 -7.14
CA ASN A 102 12.33 5.30 -7.36
C ASN A 102 12.62 6.75 -6.98
N MET A 103 13.48 6.98 -5.98
CA MET A 103 13.93 8.31 -5.57
C MET A 103 14.97 8.93 -6.50
N GLN A 104 15.51 8.18 -7.46
CA GLN A 104 16.46 8.71 -8.44
C GLN A 104 15.77 9.25 -9.69
N SER A 105 14.59 8.75 -10.02
CA SER A 105 13.88 9.06 -11.27
C SER A 105 12.40 9.37 -11.08
N ALA A 106 11.58 8.36 -10.76
CA ALA A 106 10.13 8.44 -10.77
C ALA A 106 9.57 9.44 -9.76
N ILE A 107 9.94 9.32 -8.49
CA ILE A 107 9.40 10.18 -7.42
C ILE A 107 9.77 11.65 -7.62
N PRO A 108 11.05 12.03 -7.87
CA PRO A 108 11.39 13.42 -8.17
C PRO A 108 10.68 13.96 -9.43
N TRP A 109 10.44 13.12 -10.43
CA TRP A 109 9.72 13.52 -11.61
C TRP A 109 8.24 13.80 -11.31
N LEU A 110 7.57 12.95 -10.53
CA LEU A 110 6.18 13.15 -10.08
C LEU A 110 6.06 14.43 -9.26
N ILE A 111 6.95 14.69 -8.32
CA ILE A 111 6.98 15.90 -7.48
C ILE A 111 7.11 17.15 -8.38
N ARG A 112 8.08 17.18 -9.30
CA ARG A 112 8.28 18.32 -10.21
C ARG A 112 7.05 18.62 -11.06
N ASN A 113 6.31 17.58 -11.47
CA ASN A 113 5.11 17.72 -12.29
C ASN A 113 3.82 17.86 -11.45
N ARG A 114 3.91 17.89 -10.11
CA ARG A 114 2.79 17.98 -9.17
C ARG A 114 1.74 16.87 -9.39
N ILE A 115 2.20 15.67 -9.67
CA ILE A 115 1.36 14.50 -9.89
C ILE A 115 1.20 13.77 -8.56
N PRO A 116 -0.04 13.61 -8.05
CA PRO A 116 -0.27 12.88 -6.80
C PRO A 116 0.12 11.41 -6.95
N CYS A 117 0.71 10.88 -5.88
CA CYS A 117 1.15 9.50 -5.82
C CYS A 117 1.15 9.03 -4.36
N THR A 118 0.76 7.78 -4.13
CA THR A 118 0.93 7.10 -2.83
C THR A 118 2.04 6.07 -2.96
N TYR A 119 3.01 6.11 -2.05
CA TYR A 119 4.18 5.24 -2.05
C TYR A 119 4.14 4.32 -0.82
N PHE A 120 3.77 3.07 -1.03
CA PHE A 120 3.67 2.04 0.00
C PHE A 120 5.03 1.44 0.28
N VAL A 121 5.41 1.36 1.56
CA VAL A 121 6.73 0.89 1.97
C VAL A 121 6.66 -0.15 3.07
N ALA A 122 7.54 -1.16 3.00
CA ALA A 122 7.70 -2.17 4.04
C ALA A 122 8.60 -1.59 5.15
N THR A 123 8.01 -1.40 6.34
CA THR A 123 8.57 -0.58 7.42
C THR A 123 9.94 -1.07 7.88
N GLU A 124 10.09 -2.38 8.12
CA GLU A 124 11.34 -2.97 8.60
C GLU A 124 12.44 -3.03 7.53
N HIS A 125 12.05 -3.15 6.26
CA HIS A 125 12.97 -3.06 5.14
C HIS A 125 13.60 -1.67 5.06
N VAL A 126 12.78 -0.63 5.15
CA VAL A 126 13.24 0.77 5.15
C VAL A 126 14.05 1.10 6.41
N ARG A 127 13.57 0.67 7.60
CA ARG A 127 14.25 0.94 8.88
C ARG A 127 15.68 0.43 8.91
N HIS A 128 15.90 -0.75 8.34
CA HIS A 128 17.16 -1.46 8.41
C HIS A 128 17.94 -1.53 7.10
N GLY A 129 17.43 -0.92 6.02
CA GLY A 129 18.03 -0.99 4.69
C GLY A 129 18.11 -2.42 4.15
N ARG A 130 17.16 -3.29 4.52
CA ARG A 130 17.16 -4.70 4.11
C ARG A 130 16.65 -4.87 2.69
N PRO A 131 17.38 -5.53 1.78
CA PRO A 131 16.84 -5.92 0.48
C PRO A 131 15.75 -6.98 0.64
N PHE A 132 14.89 -7.10 -0.36
CA PHE A 132 13.87 -8.16 -0.40
C PHE A 132 14.48 -9.52 -0.66
N ALA A 133 13.89 -10.58 -0.10
CA ALA A 133 14.41 -11.95 -0.20
C ALA A 133 14.54 -12.41 -1.65
N HIS A 134 13.57 -12.11 -2.50
CA HIS A 134 13.57 -12.48 -3.92
C HIS A 134 14.74 -11.83 -4.72
N ASP A 135 15.13 -10.59 -4.37
CA ASP A 135 16.27 -9.92 -5.00
C ASP A 135 17.61 -10.52 -4.53
N VAL A 136 17.70 -10.91 -3.26
CA VAL A 136 18.85 -11.63 -2.71
C VAL A 136 19.01 -13.00 -3.36
N GLU A 137 17.93 -13.75 -3.49
CA GLU A 137 17.90 -15.08 -4.15
C GLU A 137 18.25 -14.99 -5.63
N ALA A 138 17.85 -13.92 -6.30
CA ALA A 138 18.26 -13.63 -7.68
C ALA A 138 19.73 -13.18 -7.81
N GLY A 139 20.47 -13.05 -6.71
CA GLY A 139 21.86 -12.62 -6.70
C GLY A 139 22.07 -11.12 -6.97
N CYS A 140 21.01 -10.32 -6.89
CA CYS A 140 21.04 -8.87 -7.09
C CYS A 140 20.29 -8.16 -5.97
N PRO A 141 20.84 -8.08 -4.74
CA PRO A 141 20.19 -7.40 -3.62
C PRO A 141 20.02 -5.91 -3.94
N LEU A 142 18.76 -5.46 -4.07
CA LEU A 142 18.41 -4.09 -4.38
C LEU A 142 18.17 -3.30 -3.09
N ALA A 143 18.61 -2.03 -3.08
CA ALA A 143 18.46 -1.16 -1.92
C ALA A 143 17.01 -0.69 -1.75
N THR A 144 16.56 -0.60 -0.51
CA THR A 144 15.34 0.09 -0.13
C THR A 144 15.61 1.56 0.20
N ASN A 145 14.57 2.39 0.23
CA ASN A 145 14.68 3.80 0.61
C ASN A 145 15.19 3.94 2.05
N THR A 146 15.92 5.04 2.29
CA THR A 146 16.17 5.49 3.65
C THR A 146 14.97 6.30 4.20
N ILE A 147 14.90 6.43 5.52
CA ILE A 147 13.88 7.26 6.19
C ILE A 147 13.96 8.72 5.72
N GLU A 148 15.16 9.25 5.51
CA GLU A 148 15.39 10.62 5.03
C GLU A 148 14.85 10.80 3.60
N GLN A 149 15.02 9.82 2.74
CA GLN A 149 14.45 9.84 1.38
C GLN A 149 12.93 9.85 1.41
N LEU A 150 12.30 9.04 2.27
CA LEU A 150 10.85 9.01 2.41
C LEU A 150 10.30 10.31 3.00
N ARG A 151 10.97 10.88 4.02
CA ARG A 151 10.62 12.22 4.55
C ARG A 151 10.72 13.30 3.47
N ALA A 152 11.74 13.24 2.62
CA ALA A 152 11.89 14.16 1.50
C ALA A 152 10.77 14.00 0.47
N ALA A 153 10.37 12.77 0.18
CA ALA A 153 9.23 12.46 -0.71
C ALA A 153 7.92 13.01 -0.13
N ALA A 154 7.63 12.75 1.15
CA ALA A 154 6.45 13.24 1.86
C ALA A 154 6.39 14.78 1.84
N LYS A 155 7.50 15.45 2.20
CA LYS A 155 7.61 16.91 2.11
C LYS A 155 7.41 17.45 0.68
N GLY A 156 7.72 16.63 -0.32
CA GLY A 156 7.49 16.93 -1.74
C GLY A 156 6.04 16.73 -2.20
N GLY A 157 5.16 16.21 -1.32
CA GLY A 157 3.75 15.97 -1.62
C GLY A 157 3.43 14.56 -2.10
N ILE A 158 4.34 13.59 -1.89
CA ILE A 158 4.06 12.17 -2.08
C ILE A 158 3.45 11.63 -0.79
N GLU A 159 2.29 11.01 -0.87
CA GLU A 159 1.66 10.32 0.25
C GLU A 159 2.44 9.03 0.55
N ILE A 160 2.84 8.81 1.80
CA ILE A 160 3.48 7.56 2.20
C ILE A 160 2.39 6.62 2.73
N GLY A 161 2.42 5.38 2.30
CA GLY A 161 1.49 4.34 2.70
C GLY A 161 2.20 3.13 3.32
N LEU A 162 1.44 2.30 4.03
CA LEU A 162 1.93 1.09 4.67
C LEU A 162 1.98 -0.09 3.68
N HIS A 163 3.04 -0.90 3.73
CA HIS A 163 3.16 -2.18 3.02
C HIS A 163 3.61 -3.31 3.96
N THR A 164 3.01 -3.38 5.15
CA THR A 164 3.37 -4.21 6.31
C THR A 164 4.74 -3.89 6.93
N ALA A 165 5.09 -4.61 8.00
CA ALA A 165 6.42 -4.53 8.59
C ALA A 165 7.46 -5.21 7.69
N ASN A 166 7.24 -6.49 7.35
CA ASN A 166 8.25 -7.37 6.77
C ASN A 166 7.89 -7.90 5.36
N HIS A 167 6.88 -7.33 4.70
CA HIS A 167 6.40 -7.79 3.39
C HIS A 167 6.03 -9.29 3.37
N VAL A 168 5.31 -9.74 4.41
CA VAL A 168 4.93 -11.15 4.56
C VAL A 168 3.73 -11.53 3.71
N ASP A 169 3.66 -12.79 3.30
CA ASP A 169 2.43 -13.35 2.72
C ASP A 169 1.42 -13.63 3.83
N PHE A 170 0.29 -12.94 3.81
CA PHE A 170 -0.75 -13.11 4.82
C PHE A 170 -1.39 -14.50 4.86
N ASN A 171 -1.17 -15.33 3.85
CA ASN A 171 -1.54 -16.74 3.93
C ASN A 171 -0.69 -17.55 4.93
N THR A 172 0.48 -17.03 5.30
CA THR A 172 1.36 -17.66 6.28
C THR A 172 1.08 -17.23 7.72
N ILE A 173 0.33 -16.14 7.92
CA ILE A 173 -0.06 -15.64 9.23
C ILE A 173 -1.23 -16.45 9.78
N THR A 174 -1.08 -16.97 11.00
CA THR A 174 -2.06 -17.82 11.65
C THR A 174 -2.65 -17.25 12.94
N THR A 175 -2.11 -16.12 13.45
CA THR A 175 -2.58 -15.48 14.68
C THR A 175 -2.92 -14.01 14.48
N TYR A 176 -3.85 -13.48 15.26
CA TYR A 176 -4.16 -12.05 15.28
C TYR A 176 -2.96 -11.22 15.74
N GLN A 177 -2.15 -11.70 16.65
CA GLN A 177 -0.97 -11.00 17.15
C GLN A 177 0.06 -10.76 16.02
N GLU A 178 0.34 -11.77 15.20
CA GLU A 178 1.21 -11.60 14.02
C GLU A 178 0.62 -10.58 13.04
N LEU A 179 -0.70 -10.66 12.79
CA LEU A 179 -1.37 -9.74 11.90
C LEU A 179 -1.36 -8.29 12.42
N GLU A 180 -1.59 -8.09 13.72
CA GLU A 180 -1.50 -6.78 14.37
C GLU A 180 -0.08 -6.22 14.30
N SER A 181 0.94 -7.04 14.50
CA SER A 181 2.35 -6.62 14.37
C SER A 181 2.68 -6.15 12.94
N GLU A 182 2.20 -6.87 11.93
CA GLU A 182 2.45 -6.52 10.53
C GLU A 182 1.65 -5.29 10.05
N ILE A 183 0.57 -4.92 10.73
CA ILE A 183 -0.28 -3.79 10.32
C ILE A 183 -0.24 -2.65 11.33
N VAL A 184 -0.59 -2.92 12.60
CA VAL A 184 -0.78 -1.86 13.61
C VAL A 184 0.55 -1.31 14.07
N ASP A 185 1.46 -2.17 14.54
CA ASP A 185 2.78 -1.75 15.02
C ASP A 185 3.59 -1.14 13.87
N ALA A 186 3.54 -1.77 12.70
CA ALA A 186 4.21 -1.26 11.50
C ALA A 186 3.70 0.13 11.09
N LYS A 187 2.37 0.37 11.17
CA LYS A 187 1.81 1.70 10.92
C LYS A 187 2.32 2.74 11.91
N MET A 188 2.26 2.43 13.21
CA MET A 188 2.74 3.34 14.26
C MET A 188 4.22 3.67 14.10
N ASP A 189 5.02 2.68 13.78
CA ASP A 189 6.44 2.84 13.50
C ASP A 189 6.70 3.73 12.28
N LEU A 190 5.96 3.50 11.19
CA LEU A 190 6.09 4.30 9.98
C LEU A 190 5.68 5.76 10.21
N GLU A 191 4.59 6.00 10.94
CA GLU A 191 4.17 7.34 11.36
C GLU A 191 5.24 8.06 12.19
N MET A 192 5.86 7.36 13.14
CA MET A 192 6.99 7.92 13.90
C MET A 192 8.20 8.22 13.01
N MET A 193 8.52 7.34 12.06
CA MET A 193 9.64 7.52 11.15
C MET A 193 9.42 8.69 10.18
N ILE A 194 8.21 8.83 9.64
CA ILE A 194 7.92 9.86 8.62
C ILE A 194 7.53 11.19 9.25
N GLY A 195 6.80 11.16 10.37
CA GLY A 195 6.24 12.35 11.04
C GLY A 195 4.90 12.80 10.45
N GLU A 196 4.25 11.95 9.65
CA GLU A 196 2.97 12.20 8.99
C GLU A 196 2.03 11.00 9.20
N PRO A 197 0.69 11.19 9.20
CA PRO A 197 -0.27 10.11 9.28
C PRO A 197 -0.15 9.13 8.10
N ILE A 198 -0.39 7.85 8.36
CA ILE A 198 -0.43 6.80 7.34
C ILE A 198 -1.88 6.36 7.15
N ASP A 199 -2.49 6.82 6.07
CA ASP A 199 -3.91 6.65 5.77
C ASP A 199 -4.24 5.40 4.96
N TYR A 200 -3.30 4.91 4.15
CA TYR A 200 -3.54 3.80 3.21
C TYR A 200 -2.58 2.65 3.43
N PHE A 201 -3.10 1.45 3.19
CA PHE A 201 -2.37 0.20 3.31
C PHE A 201 -2.49 -0.61 2.02
N ALA A 202 -1.38 -1.04 1.43
CA ALA A 202 -1.34 -2.02 0.36
C ALA A 202 -0.92 -3.37 0.91
N VAL A 203 -1.72 -4.41 0.63
CA VAL A 203 -1.43 -5.77 1.09
C VAL A 203 -0.34 -6.38 0.20
N PRO A 204 0.77 -6.92 0.76
CA PRO A 204 1.77 -7.65 0.00
C PRO A 204 1.16 -8.82 -0.79
N PHE A 205 1.64 -9.04 -2.01
CA PHE A 205 1.02 -9.92 -3.01
C PHE A 205 -0.41 -9.50 -3.39
N GLY A 206 -1.25 -9.16 -2.42
CA GLY A 206 -2.56 -8.53 -2.54
C GLY A 206 -3.55 -9.24 -3.47
N MET A 207 -3.40 -10.57 -3.64
CA MET A 207 -4.34 -11.41 -4.37
C MET A 207 -5.55 -11.75 -3.45
N PRO A 208 -6.65 -12.29 -3.99
CA PRO A 208 -7.86 -12.52 -3.19
C PRO A 208 -7.61 -13.27 -1.88
N GLU A 209 -6.74 -14.27 -1.90
CA GLU A 209 -6.41 -15.11 -0.75
C GLU A 209 -5.72 -14.35 0.39
N GLN A 210 -4.98 -13.26 0.11
CA GLN A 210 -4.40 -12.40 1.13
C GLN A 210 -5.40 -11.37 1.69
N MET A 211 -6.48 -11.12 0.95
CA MET A 211 -7.49 -10.10 1.31
C MET A 211 -8.57 -10.68 2.23
N ARG A 212 -8.16 -11.22 3.38
CA ARG A 212 -9.01 -11.89 4.37
C ARG A 212 -9.82 -10.89 5.22
N PRO A 213 -10.97 -11.28 5.80
CA PRO A 213 -11.78 -10.42 6.66
C PRO A 213 -11.00 -9.75 7.80
N ALA A 214 -10.13 -10.50 8.50
CA ALA A 214 -9.32 -9.97 9.60
C ALA A 214 -8.36 -8.86 9.14
N VAL A 215 -7.83 -8.92 7.92
CA VAL A 215 -6.96 -7.85 7.37
C VAL A 215 -7.72 -6.53 7.32
N PHE A 216 -8.97 -6.55 6.81
CA PHE A 216 -9.82 -5.36 6.75
C PHE A 216 -10.25 -4.88 8.13
N GLU A 217 -10.53 -5.81 9.06
CA GLU A 217 -10.91 -5.49 10.43
C GLU A 217 -9.76 -4.79 11.16
N VAL A 218 -8.57 -5.40 11.19
CA VAL A 218 -7.38 -4.84 11.85
C VAL A 218 -7.01 -3.48 11.25
N ALA A 219 -7.03 -3.35 9.92
CA ALA A 219 -6.76 -2.09 9.25
C ALA A 219 -7.77 -0.98 9.65
N ARG A 220 -9.08 -1.30 9.73
CA ARG A 220 -10.09 -0.32 10.20
C ARG A 220 -9.85 0.09 11.66
N ARG A 221 -9.57 -0.87 12.53
CA ARG A 221 -9.34 -0.62 13.97
C ARG A 221 -8.16 0.30 14.23
N CYS A 222 -7.09 0.22 13.45
CA CYS A 222 -5.92 1.10 13.59
C CYS A 222 -6.05 2.42 12.81
N GLY A 223 -7.21 2.73 12.22
CA GLY A 223 -7.47 4.01 11.57
C GLY A 223 -6.98 4.12 10.12
N ILE A 224 -6.63 3.01 9.47
CA ILE A 224 -6.41 2.98 8.02
C ILE A 224 -7.72 3.37 7.31
N ARG A 225 -7.64 4.24 6.33
CA ARG A 225 -8.79 4.75 5.58
C ARG A 225 -9.12 3.91 4.36
N GLY A 226 -8.14 3.17 3.81
CA GLY A 226 -8.37 2.30 2.67
C GLY A 226 -7.28 1.25 2.50
N VAL A 227 -7.70 0.04 2.09
CA VAL A 227 -6.85 -1.13 1.85
C VAL A 227 -6.79 -1.41 0.36
N CYS A 228 -5.58 -1.46 -0.19
CA CYS A 228 -5.31 -1.70 -1.60
C CYS A 228 -4.99 -3.18 -1.86
N SER A 229 -5.70 -3.79 -2.81
CA SER A 229 -5.34 -5.10 -3.37
C SER A 229 -4.43 -4.96 -4.60
N ALA A 230 -3.83 -6.08 -5.06
CA ALA A 230 -3.05 -6.13 -6.30
C ALA A 230 -3.84 -6.76 -7.47
N PHE A 231 -5.13 -6.90 -7.32
CA PHE A 231 -6.03 -7.42 -8.34
C PHE A 231 -7.24 -6.51 -8.54
N GLY A 232 -8.02 -6.80 -9.58
CA GLY A 232 -9.23 -6.11 -9.92
C GLY A 232 -9.15 -5.41 -11.26
N ALA A 233 -10.05 -4.48 -11.50
CA ALA A 233 -10.07 -3.71 -12.73
C ALA A 233 -10.27 -2.22 -12.44
N TYR A 234 -11.45 -1.86 -12.01
CA TYR A 234 -11.85 -0.47 -11.79
C TYR A 234 -12.53 -0.36 -10.43
N ASN A 235 -12.44 0.81 -9.83
CA ASN A 235 -13.26 1.20 -8.71
C ASN A 235 -14.43 2.01 -9.27
N LEU A 236 -15.65 1.56 -8.99
CA LEU A 236 -16.88 2.14 -9.52
C LEU A 236 -17.72 2.73 -8.40
N VAL A 237 -18.55 3.69 -8.75
CA VAL A 237 -19.58 4.19 -7.84
C VAL A 237 -20.47 3.03 -7.37
N GLY A 238 -20.62 2.91 -6.04
CA GLY A 238 -21.34 1.79 -5.40
C GLY A 238 -20.43 0.65 -4.92
N ASP A 239 -19.13 0.65 -5.27
CA ASP A 239 -18.15 -0.26 -4.66
C ASP A 239 -17.83 0.17 -3.23
N ASP A 240 -17.33 -0.78 -2.41
CA ASP A 240 -16.81 -0.47 -1.07
C ASP A 240 -15.61 0.49 -1.17
N PRO A 241 -15.72 1.73 -0.68
CA PRO A 241 -14.64 2.70 -0.76
C PRO A 241 -13.43 2.34 0.11
N PHE A 242 -13.58 1.39 1.03
CA PHE A 242 -12.48 0.92 1.86
C PHE A 242 -11.58 -0.09 1.12
N HIS A 243 -12.12 -0.86 0.17
CA HIS A 243 -11.34 -1.79 -0.66
C HIS A 243 -11.00 -1.16 -2.01
N ILE A 244 -9.77 -0.74 -2.17
CA ILE A 244 -9.25 -0.10 -3.38
C ILE A 244 -8.60 -1.15 -4.28
N ARG A 245 -9.24 -1.45 -5.42
CA ARG A 245 -8.72 -2.37 -6.43
C ARG A 245 -7.68 -1.71 -7.29
N ARG A 246 -6.62 -2.44 -7.63
CA ARG A 246 -5.52 -1.89 -8.41
C ARG A 246 -5.24 -2.69 -9.68
N ILE A 247 -4.56 -2.04 -10.61
CA ILE A 247 -4.14 -2.56 -11.91
C ILE A 247 -2.62 -2.45 -12.00
N HIS A 248 -1.93 -3.54 -12.27
CA HIS A 248 -0.47 -3.51 -12.46
C HIS A 248 -0.07 -2.60 -13.61
N GLY A 249 0.88 -1.71 -13.37
CA GLY A 249 1.50 -0.82 -14.35
C GLY A 249 2.45 -1.59 -15.27
N ASP A 250 1.91 -2.53 -16.02
CA ASP A 250 2.64 -3.43 -16.92
C ASP A 250 3.47 -2.64 -17.94
N PRO A 251 4.76 -2.97 -18.16
CA PRO A 251 5.62 -2.30 -19.12
C PRO A 251 5.12 -2.37 -20.57
N ASP A 252 4.24 -3.33 -20.91
CA ASP A 252 3.59 -3.36 -22.22
C ASP A 252 2.52 -2.27 -22.34
N PHE A 253 2.87 -1.19 -23.05
CA PHE A 253 2.02 -0.01 -23.21
C PHE A 253 0.63 -0.30 -23.81
N ILE A 254 0.50 -1.31 -24.71
CA ILE A 254 -0.81 -1.68 -25.24
C ILE A 254 -1.69 -2.38 -24.17
N ARG A 255 -1.10 -3.09 -23.24
CA ARG A 255 -1.81 -3.68 -22.10
C ARG A 255 -2.33 -2.57 -21.18
N LEU A 256 -1.48 -1.59 -20.83
CA LEU A 256 -1.91 -0.43 -20.05
C LEU A 256 -3.10 0.29 -20.70
N ARG A 257 -2.99 0.65 -21.98
CA ARG A 257 -4.08 1.29 -22.72
C ARG A 257 -5.34 0.46 -22.77
N ASN A 258 -5.21 -0.85 -22.95
CA ASN A 258 -6.35 -1.77 -22.93
C ASN A 258 -6.99 -1.85 -21.53
N TRP A 259 -6.20 -1.76 -20.43
CA TRP A 259 -6.73 -1.68 -19.07
C TRP A 259 -7.47 -0.36 -18.85
N LEU A 260 -6.87 0.77 -19.13
CA LEU A 260 -7.43 2.09 -18.85
C LEU A 260 -8.66 2.43 -19.70
N SER A 261 -8.85 1.78 -20.85
CA SER A 261 -9.95 2.08 -21.78
C SER A 261 -11.32 1.54 -21.37
N PHE A 262 -11.53 1.13 -20.13
CA PHE A 262 -12.76 0.57 -19.57
C PHE A 262 -13.40 -0.58 -20.37
N ASP A 263 -13.05 -1.80 -20.04
CA ASP A 263 -13.63 -3.00 -20.63
C ASP A 263 -14.51 -3.73 -19.59
N GLU A 264 -15.84 -3.59 -19.70
CA GLU A 264 -16.83 -4.22 -18.79
C GLU A 264 -16.62 -5.73 -18.63
N ARG A 265 -16.00 -6.40 -19.61
CA ARG A 265 -15.71 -7.84 -19.49
C ARG A 265 -14.72 -8.15 -18.38
N LYS A 266 -13.86 -7.20 -18.01
CA LYS A 266 -12.91 -7.37 -16.90
C LYS A 266 -13.63 -7.42 -15.55
N LEU A 267 -14.78 -6.80 -15.42
CA LEU A 267 -15.62 -6.86 -14.23
C LEU A 267 -16.23 -8.26 -14.00
N ARG A 268 -16.46 -9.02 -15.08
CA ARG A 268 -17.07 -10.36 -15.00
C ARG A 268 -16.13 -11.43 -14.42
N TYR A 269 -14.83 -11.15 -14.43
CA TYR A 269 -13.79 -12.09 -13.99
C TYR A 269 -13.10 -11.60 -12.70
N MET A 270 -13.77 -10.72 -11.96
CA MET A 270 -13.24 -10.33 -10.65
C MET A 270 -13.45 -11.48 -9.67
N PRO A 271 -12.37 -11.89 -8.99
CA PRO A 271 -12.50 -12.91 -7.96
C PRO A 271 -13.30 -12.37 -6.77
N SER A 272 -14.01 -13.27 -6.09
CA SER A 272 -14.60 -12.99 -4.78
C SER A 272 -13.51 -12.97 -3.70
N LEU A 273 -13.71 -12.13 -2.70
CA LEU A 273 -12.88 -12.17 -1.49
C LEU A 273 -13.24 -13.39 -0.63
N PRO A 274 -12.29 -13.89 0.18
CA PRO A 274 -12.60 -14.87 1.22
C PRO A 274 -13.69 -14.35 2.16
N THR A 275 -14.57 -15.21 2.58
CA THR A 275 -15.63 -14.91 3.57
C THR A 275 -15.28 -15.42 4.96
N GLU A 276 -14.29 -16.28 5.06
CA GLU A 276 -13.81 -16.90 6.30
C GLU A 276 -12.34 -16.53 6.53
N ASP A 277 -11.93 -16.54 7.79
CA ASP A 277 -10.56 -16.33 8.18
C ASP A 277 -9.89 -17.65 8.59
N ILE A 278 -8.55 -17.72 8.43
CA ILE A 278 -7.74 -18.87 8.86
C ILE A 278 -7.08 -18.63 10.23
N LEU A 279 -7.31 -17.47 10.83
CA LEU A 279 -6.70 -17.13 12.11
C LEU A 279 -7.31 -17.95 13.25
N VAL A 280 -6.45 -18.48 14.09
CA VAL A 280 -6.87 -19.10 15.34
C VAL A 280 -7.18 -17.98 16.34
N GLU A 281 -8.39 -17.94 16.85
CA GLU A 281 -8.71 -17.10 18.01
C GLU A 281 -7.85 -17.55 19.19
N GLN A 282 -6.88 -16.75 19.58
CA GLN A 282 -6.29 -16.90 20.91
C GLN A 282 -7.39 -16.54 21.92
N ASN A 283 -7.78 -17.50 22.76
CA ASN A 283 -8.79 -17.31 23.77
C ASN A 283 -8.50 -16.01 24.56
N LEU A 284 -9.39 -15.04 24.48
CA LEU A 284 -9.35 -13.80 25.27
C LEU A 284 -9.33 -14.04 26.78
N SER A 285 -9.61 -15.29 27.23
CA SER A 285 -9.49 -15.75 28.62
C SER A 285 -8.04 -15.66 29.15
N GLU A 286 -7.01 -15.89 28.33
CA GLU A 286 -5.62 -15.82 28.81
C GLU A 286 -5.17 -14.36 29.05
N ARG A 287 -5.68 -13.39 28.31
CA ARG A 287 -5.38 -11.95 28.55
C ARG A 287 -6.07 -11.39 29.78
N GLN A 288 -7.25 -11.89 30.14
CA GLN A 288 -7.92 -11.54 31.39
C GLN A 288 -7.20 -12.12 32.59
N ASP A 289 -6.74 -13.36 32.50
CA ASP A 289 -5.98 -14.02 33.56
C ASP A 289 -4.61 -13.34 33.82
N GLU A 290 -3.89 -12.88 32.78
CA GLU A 290 -2.66 -12.11 32.94
C GLU A 290 -2.91 -10.71 33.52
N ALA A 291 -3.97 -10.03 33.10
CA ALA A 291 -4.33 -8.72 33.62
C ALA A 291 -4.79 -8.82 35.09
N ASP A 292 -5.52 -9.88 35.45
CA ASP A 292 -5.97 -10.12 36.81
C ASP A 292 -4.82 -10.60 37.74
N VAL A 293 -3.83 -11.32 37.20
CA VAL A 293 -2.60 -11.70 37.94
C VAL A 293 -1.76 -10.46 38.23
N VAL A 294 -1.59 -9.56 37.27
CA VAL A 294 -0.84 -8.30 37.47
C VAL A 294 -1.58 -7.37 38.45
N SER A 295 -2.91 -7.30 38.35
CA SER A 295 -3.75 -6.51 39.27
C SER A 295 -3.75 -7.09 40.69
N SER A 296 -3.79 -8.42 40.85
CA SER A 296 -3.74 -9.06 42.16
C SER A 296 -2.36 -8.99 42.80
N ALA A 297 -1.28 -9.08 42.02
CA ALA A 297 0.07 -8.88 42.52
C ALA A 297 0.33 -7.45 43.02
N GLY A 298 -0.23 -6.44 42.29
CA GLY A 298 -0.18 -5.05 42.73
C GLY A 298 -0.96 -4.77 44.01
N ALA A 299 -2.11 -5.42 44.18
CA ALA A 299 -2.95 -5.29 45.37
C ALA A 299 -2.32 -5.94 46.60
N VAL A 300 -1.62 -7.07 46.46
CA VAL A 300 -0.89 -7.76 47.55
C VAL A 300 0.33 -6.94 47.99
N ALA A 301 1.02 -6.25 47.08
CA ALA A 301 2.16 -5.39 47.42
C ALA A 301 1.75 -4.14 48.22
N LEU A 302 0.55 -3.63 48.02
CA LEU A 302 -0.01 -2.48 48.77
C LEU A 302 -0.58 -2.87 50.15
N ALA A 303 -0.91 -4.16 50.36
CA ALA A 303 -1.45 -4.64 51.63
C ALA A 303 -0.38 -5.02 52.68
N ASN A 304 0.86 -5.26 52.24
CA ASN A 304 1.97 -5.70 53.09
C ASN A 304 2.93 -4.59 53.55
N GLY A 305 2.49 -3.35 53.65
CA GLY A 305 3.03 -2.22 54.39
C GLY A 305 4.53 -2.19 54.72
N ASP A 306 5.41 -2.54 53.80
CA ASP A 306 6.86 -2.38 54.00
C ASP A 306 7.35 -1.01 53.49
N SER A 307 7.59 -0.14 54.47
CA SER A 307 8.22 1.16 54.24
C SER A 307 9.69 0.96 53.87
N LEU A 308 10.01 1.08 52.57
CA LEU A 308 11.40 1.18 52.12
C LEU A 308 11.93 2.58 52.43
N PHE A 309 12.80 2.67 53.43
CA PHE A 309 13.70 3.84 53.66
C PHE A 309 14.61 3.95 52.45
N VAL A 310 14.48 5.04 51.70
CA VAL A 310 15.45 5.43 50.67
C VAL A 310 16.59 6.17 51.33
N ASP A 311 17.74 5.52 51.37
CA ASP A 311 19.02 6.10 51.80
C ASP A 311 19.52 7.11 50.75
N SER A 312 19.59 8.38 51.15
CA SER A 312 19.92 9.54 50.30
C SER A 312 21.41 9.78 50.08
N SER A 313 22.28 8.76 50.28
CA SER A 313 23.74 8.94 50.29
C SER A 313 24.50 8.61 48.99
N LEU A 314 23.82 8.37 47.85
CA LEU A 314 24.47 7.96 46.58
C LEU A 314 24.31 8.95 45.40
N LEU A 315 24.24 10.26 45.69
CA LEU A 315 24.31 11.29 44.65
C LEU A 315 25.65 12.10 44.79
N GLN A 316 26.75 11.48 44.45
CA GLN A 316 27.96 12.20 44.10
C GLN A 316 28.36 11.96 42.66
N GLN A 317 28.26 13.00 41.85
CA GLN A 317 28.74 13.05 40.47
C GLN A 317 30.29 13.18 40.48
N PRO A 318 31.03 12.53 39.57
CA PRO A 318 32.39 12.87 39.31
C PRO A 318 32.48 14.02 38.31
N THR A 319 33.15 15.10 38.75
CA THR A 319 33.62 16.22 37.92
C THR A 319 34.73 15.72 36.99
N ILE A 320 34.57 15.97 35.70
CA ILE A 320 35.64 15.76 34.71
C ILE A 320 36.30 17.12 34.46
N HIS A 321 37.60 17.20 34.76
CA HIS A 321 38.49 18.25 34.30
C HIS A 321 39.31 17.78 33.10
N ALA A 322 39.49 18.72 32.14
CA ALA A 322 40.40 18.79 31.00
C ALA A 322 39.96 18.07 29.73
#